data_9562b9bbdaa2e1c7f395820b6914f872
#
_entry.id   9562b9bbdaa2e1c7f395820b6914f872
#
_cell.length_a   1.000
_cell.length_b   1.000
_cell.length_c   1.000
_cell.angle_alpha   90.00
_cell.angle_beta   90.00
_cell.angle_gamma   90.00
#
_symmetry.space_group_name_H-M   'P 1'
#
loop_
_entity.id
_entity.type
_entity.pdbx_description
1 polymer ?
#
loop_
_entity_poly.entity_id
_entity_poly.type
_entity_poly.pdbx_seq_one_letter_code
_entity_poly.pdbx_strand_id
1 'polypeptide(L)'
;MIHYFSQTGNTKLLGDFLKDNINDSKTIYVGFWTDKGNANQEALDYLKTLHHQKIFLFGTAGFGKSEEYFKRIINKVKESIDSTNEVVGSFMCQGKMPDSVLQRYLSLKESDKAPKNIDLLIENYYEALNHPNEEDLENLGALNNRVL
;
A
#
# COMPACT_ATOMS: atom_id res chain seq x y z
N MET A 1 3.14 13.89 11.59
CA MET A 1 3.61 14.23 10.23
C MET A 1 3.26 13.09 9.28
N ILE A 2 2.73 13.42 8.12
CA ILE A 2 2.35 12.41 7.12
C ILE A 2 3.09 12.68 5.82
N HIS A 3 3.79 11.65 5.32
CA HIS A 3 4.42 11.66 4.00
C HIS A 3 3.86 10.48 3.22
N TYR A 4 3.38 10.72 2.02
CA TYR A 4 2.91 9.62 1.18
C TYR A 4 3.36 9.81 -0.27
N PHE A 5 3.48 8.67 -0.96
CA PHE A 5 3.81 8.59 -2.37
C PHE A 5 2.68 7.84 -3.05
N SER A 6 2.08 8.45 -4.06
CA SER A 6 0.88 7.88 -4.70
C SER A 6 1.02 7.95 -6.22
N GLN A 7 0.67 6.86 -6.89
CA GLN A 7 0.71 6.79 -8.35
C GLN A 7 -0.68 7.04 -8.95
N THR A 8 -1.71 6.41 -8.40
CA THR A 8 -3.08 6.45 -8.96
C THR A 8 -4.09 7.07 -8.01
N GLY A 9 -3.63 7.68 -6.92
CA GLY A 9 -4.51 8.31 -5.94
C GLY A 9 -4.94 7.40 -4.78
N ASN A 10 -4.59 6.11 -4.80
CA ASN A 10 -4.99 5.18 -3.74
C ASN A 10 -4.35 5.53 -2.40
N THR A 11 -3.02 5.66 -2.40
CA THR A 11 -2.27 6.01 -1.17
C THR A 11 -2.63 7.42 -0.71
N LYS A 12 -2.87 8.33 -1.65
CA LYS A 12 -3.32 9.69 -1.33
C LYS A 12 -4.64 9.67 -0.55
N LEU A 13 -5.57 8.81 -0.95
CA LEU A 13 -6.86 8.68 -0.27
C LEU A 13 -6.67 8.29 1.20
N LEU A 14 -5.78 7.33 1.47
CA LEU A 14 -5.44 6.91 2.83
C LEU A 14 -4.76 8.04 3.61
N GLY A 15 -3.82 8.72 2.97
CA GLY A 15 -3.09 9.84 3.59
C GLY A 15 -4.00 11.00 3.95
N ASP A 16 -4.93 11.35 3.08
CA ASP A 16 -5.88 12.44 3.33
C ASP A 16 -6.83 12.07 4.49
N PHE A 17 -7.26 10.80 4.55
CA PHE A 17 -8.06 10.32 5.68
C PHE A 17 -7.29 10.44 7.00
N LEU A 18 -6.04 10.04 7.01
CA LEU A 18 -5.20 10.11 8.21
C LEU A 18 -4.98 11.55 8.67
N LYS A 19 -4.82 12.49 7.77
CA LYS A 19 -4.65 13.91 8.12
C LYS A 19 -5.79 14.42 9.00
N ASP A 20 -7.01 13.97 8.70
CA ASP A 20 -8.19 14.40 9.42
C ASP A 20 -8.44 13.61 10.71
N ASN A 21 -7.72 12.51 10.92
CA ASN A 21 -7.99 11.55 11.99
C ASN A 21 -6.80 11.27 12.91
N ILE A 22 -5.68 11.95 12.71
CA ILE A 22 -4.48 11.80 13.56
C ILE A 22 -4.41 12.92 14.58
N ASN A 23 -4.19 12.52 15.85
CA ASN A 23 -3.95 13.43 16.94
C ASN A 23 -2.52 13.34 17.51
N ASP A 24 -1.70 12.44 16.96
CA ASP A 24 -0.33 12.22 17.42
C ASP A 24 0.68 12.95 16.53
N SER A 25 1.47 13.84 17.13
CA SER A 25 2.52 14.59 16.46
C SER A 25 3.89 13.91 16.50
N LYS A 26 4.01 12.80 17.25
CA LYS A 26 5.31 12.12 17.48
C LYS A 26 5.60 10.99 16.51
N THR A 27 4.58 10.47 15.86
CA THR A 27 4.72 9.38 14.90
C THR A 27 4.78 9.94 13.48
N ILE A 28 5.69 9.39 12.68
CA ILE A 28 5.77 9.70 11.26
C ILE A 28 4.98 8.64 10.50
N TYR A 29 3.96 9.06 9.78
CA TYR A 29 3.14 8.20 8.93
C TYR A 29 3.69 8.23 7.52
N VAL A 30 4.10 7.09 7.02
CA VAL A 30 4.69 6.97 5.68
C VAL A 30 3.83 6.09 4.81
N GLY A 31 3.31 6.66 3.74
CA GLY A 31 2.45 5.98 2.78
C GLY A 31 3.17 5.64 1.48
N PHE A 32 2.89 4.46 0.93
CA PHE A 32 3.53 3.98 -0.29
C PHE A 32 2.53 3.21 -1.17
N TRP A 33 2.88 3.07 -2.45
CA TRP A 33 2.23 2.11 -3.33
C TRP A 33 3.19 0.95 -3.60
N THR A 34 2.64 -0.22 -3.86
CA THR A 34 3.44 -1.42 -4.04
C THR A 34 3.94 -1.54 -5.47
N ASP A 35 5.24 -1.74 -5.60
CA ASP A 35 5.93 -1.99 -6.86
C ASP A 35 6.77 -3.24 -6.71
N LYS A 36 6.41 -4.30 -7.44
CA LYS A 36 7.15 -5.57 -7.45
C LYS A 36 7.41 -6.16 -6.06
N GLY A 37 6.39 -6.15 -5.21
CA GLY A 37 6.47 -6.76 -3.88
C GLY A 37 7.16 -5.93 -2.81
N ASN A 38 7.45 -4.67 -3.09
CA ASN A 38 8.06 -3.74 -2.16
C ASN A 38 7.38 -2.38 -2.28
N ALA A 39 7.72 -1.45 -1.41
CA ALA A 39 7.30 -0.06 -1.60
C ALA A 39 7.98 0.52 -2.84
N ASN A 40 7.34 1.51 -3.46
CA ASN A 40 7.95 2.27 -4.55
C ASN A 40 9.26 2.92 -4.09
N GLN A 41 10.19 3.13 -5.02
CA GLN A 41 11.55 3.53 -4.69
C GLN A 41 11.61 4.86 -3.93
N GLU A 42 10.76 5.82 -4.27
CA GLU A 42 10.74 7.11 -3.58
C GLU A 42 10.42 6.96 -2.09
N ALA A 43 9.47 6.07 -1.76
CA ALA A 43 9.13 5.79 -0.37
C ALA A 43 10.29 5.11 0.37
N LEU A 44 10.95 4.16 -0.28
CA LEU A 44 12.11 3.48 0.30
C LEU A 44 13.26 4.48 0.56
N ASP A 45 13.52 5.36 -0.37
CA ASP A 45 14.57 6.37 -0.22
C ASP A 45 14.27 7.31 0.95
N TYR A 46 13.00 7.71 1.09
CA TYR A 46 12.58 8.53 2.22
C TYR A 46 12.75 7.79 3.55
N LEU A 47 12.32 6.53 3.62
CA LEU A 47 12.43 5.72 4.84
C LEU A 47 13.88 5.58 5.30
N LYS A 48 14.82 5.46 4.36
CA LYS A 48 16.24 5.35 4.67
C LYS A 48 16.82 6.60 5.34
N THR A 49 16.15 7.74 5.22
CA THR A 49 16.60 8.99 5.85
C THR A 49 16.18 9.11 7.31
N LEU A 50 15.29 8.24 7.79
CA LEU A 50 14.71 8.34 9.12
C LEU A 50 15.55 7.59 10.14
N HIS A 51 15.78 8.24 11.30
CA HIS A 51 16.51 7.67 12.43
C HIS A 51 15.85 8.11 13.73
N HIS A 52 15.81 7.20 14.71
CA HIS A 52 15.25 7.45 16.04
C HIS A 52 13.80 7.93 16.02
N GLN A 53 13.02 7.43 15.06
CA GLN A 53 11.62 7.84 14.88
C GLN A 53 10.65 6.69 15.15
N LYS A 54 9.43 7.06 15.51
CA LYS A 54 8.29 6.12 15.50
C LYS A 54 7.63 6.23 14.14
N ILE A 55 7.44 5.10 13.48
CA ILE A 55 6.95 5.05 12.10
C ILE A 55 5.69 4.20 12.03
N PHE A 56 4.65 4.73 11.40
CA PHE A 56 3.46 3.97 11.00
C PHE A 56 3.45 3.86 9.48
N LEU A 57 3.43 2.63 8.96
CA LEU A 57 3.42 2.39 7.52
C LEU A 57 2.00 2.18 7.02
N PHE A 58 1.63 2.80 5.92
CA PHE A 58 0.37 2.51 5.25
C PHE A 58 0.61 2.38 3.75
N GLY A 59 0.06 1.35 3.15
CA GLY A 59 0.34 1.07 1.75
C GLY A 59 -0.85 0.50 0.99
N THR A 60 -0.75 0.54 -0.33
CA THR A 60 -1.75 -0.01 -1.24
C THR A 60 -1.08 -0.96 -2.22
N ALA A 61 -1.84 -1.96 -2.67
CA ALA A 61 -1.38 -2.92 -3.67
C ALA A 61 -2.52 -3.33 -4.58
N GLY A 62 -2.22 -3.61 -5.84
CA GLY A 62 -3.21 -4.06 -6.80
C GLY A 62 -3.78 -5.44 -6.47
N PHE A 63 -2.99 -6.30 -5.80
CA PHE A 63 -3.44 -7.60 -5.32
C PHE A 63 -3.74 -7.48 -3.83
N GLY A 64 -4.89 -7.96 -3.38
CA GLY A 64 -5.33 -7.63 -2.03
C GLY A 64 -6.08 -8.69 -1.26
N LYS A 65 -6.11 -9.93 -1.73
CA LYS A 65 -6.91 -10.98 -1.10
C LYS A 65 -6.23 -11.72 0.05
N SER A 66 -4.94 -11.50 0.28
CA SER A 66 -4.17 -12.28 1.21
C SER A 66 -3.46 -11.40 2.22
N GLU A 67 -3.76 -11.61 3.52
CA GLU A 67 -3.04 -10.96 4.61
C GLU A 67 -1.57 -11.35 4.59
N GLU A 68 -1.25 -12.58 4.18
CA GLU A 68 0.12 -13.04 4.03
C GLU A 68 0.89 -12.25 2.99
N TYR A 69 0.24 -11.94 1.88
CA TYR A 69 0.84 -11.13 0.82
C TYR A 69 1.18 -9.74 1.34
N PHE A 70 0.24 -9.09 2.03
CA PHE A 70 0.48 -7.77 2.63
C PHE A 70 1.59 -7.83 3.67
N LYS A 71 1.62 -8.87 4.48
CA LYS A 71 2.65 -9.06 5.50
C LYS A 71 4.04 -9.19 4.88
N ARG A 72 4.15 -9.91 3.77
CA ARG A 72 5.42 -10.04 3.04
C ARG A 72 5.90 -8.69 2.51
N ILE A 73 4.98 -7.87 1.98
CA ILE A 73 5.32 -6.54 1.51
C ILE A 73 5.82 -5.67 2.66
N ILE A 74 5.09 -5.63 3.77
CA ILE A 74 5.48 -4.85 4.95
C ILE A 74 6.85 -5.30 5.47
N ASN A 75 7.11 -6.60 5.55
CA ASN A 75 8.40 -7.11 5.99
C ASN A 75 9.52 -6.69 5.03
N LYS A 76 9.24 -6.66 3.74
CA LYS A 76 10.22 -6.21 2.74
C LYS A 76 10.51 -4.72 2.88
N VAL A 77 9.47 -3.90 3.10
CA VAL A 77 9.62 -2.46 3.33
C VAL A 77 10.46 -2.19 4.58
N LYS A 78 10.24 -2.96 5.64
CA LYS A 78 11.01 -2.80 6.89
C LYS A 78 12.50 -3.01 6.72
N GLU A 79 12.94 -3.77 5.72
CA GLU A 79 14.37 -3.96 5.45
C GLU A 79 15.07 -2.66 5.09
N SER A 80 14.34 -1.65 4.63
CA SER A 80 14.88 -0.33 4.29
C SER A 80 14.83 0.66 5.45
N ILE A 81 14.31 0.24 6.60
CA ILE A 81 14.16 1.10 7.78
C ILE A 81 15.29 0.80 8.76
N ASP A 82 16.05 1.85 9.11
CA ASP A 82 17.15 1.71 10.08
C ASP A 82 16.64 1.23 11.43
N SER A 83 17.43 0.37 12.08
CA SER A 83 17.05 -0.26 13.36
C SER A 83 16.89 0.71 14.52
N THR A 84 17.35 1.96 14.39
CA THR A 84 17.12 2.99 15.40
C THR A 84 15.67 3.44 15.47
N ASN A 85 14.87 3.11 14.42
CA ASN A 85 13.47 3.45 14.36
C ASN A 85 12.59 2.36 14.97
N GLU A 86 11.39 2.74 15.43
CA GLU A 86 10.37 1.81 15.90
C GLU A 86 9.19 1.86 14.95
N VAL A 87 8.87 0.73 14.32
CA VAL A 87 7.65 0.62 13.49
C VAL A 87 6.49 0.27 14.42
N VAL A 88 5.68 1.27 14.74
CA VAL A 88 4.60 1.13 15.74
C VAL A 88 3.35 0.48 15.18
N GLY A 89 3.19 0.45 13.86
CA GLY A 89 2.05 -0.18 13.22
C GLY A 89 2.16 -0.13 11.71
N SER A 90 1.32 -0.92 11.06
CA SER A 90 1.26 -0.95 9.61
C SER A 90 -0.14 -1.30 9.14
N PHE A 91 -0.50 -0.79 7.97
CA PHE A 91 -1.77 -1.06 7.33
C PHE A 91 -1.57 -1.22 5.83
N MET A 92 -2.26 -2.17 5.24
CA MET A 92 -2.32 -2.29 3.79
C MET A 92 -3.73 -2.61 3.34
N CYS A 93 -4.10 -2.11 2.18
CA CYS A 93 -5.33 -2.49 1.51
C CYS A 93 -5.10 -2.58 0.01
N GLN A 94 -6.07 -3.16 -0.68
CA GLN A 94 -6.07 -3.19 -2.13
C GLN A 94 -6.33 -1.79 -2.68
N GLY A 95 -5.81 -1.48 -3.86
CA GLY A 95 -6.04 -0.24 -4.56
C GLY A 95 -6.23 -0.46 -6.05
N LYS A 96 -7.00 0.41 -6.69
CA LYS A 96 -7.27 0.29 -8.12
C LYS A 96 -5.99 0.47 -8.94
N MET A 97 -5.89 -0.32 -10.00
CA MET A 97 -4.80 -0.26 -10.96
C MET A 97 -5.19 0.61 -12.17
N PRO A 98 -4.20 1.20 -12.87
CA PRO A 98 -4.48 1.96 -14.10
C PRO A 98 -5.12 1.06 -15.18
N ASP A 99 -5.93 1.66 -16.04
CA ASP A 99 -6.56 0.97 -17.18
C ASP A 99 -5.54 0.28 -18.09
N SER A 100 -4.33 0.84 -18.19
CA SER A 100 -3.25 0.23 -18.99
C SER A 100 -2.90 -1.20 -18.54
N VAL A 101 -3.11 -1.52 -17.28
CA VAL A 101 -2.89 -2.87 -16.76
C VAL A 101 -3.93 -3.82 -17.35
N LEU A 102 -5.21 -3.40 -17.37
CA LEU A 102 -6.28 -4.20 -17.97
C LEU A 102 -6.02 -4.44 -19.46
N GLN A 103 -5.63 -3.39 -20.20
CA GLN A 103 -5.35 -3.50 -21.62
C GLN A 103 -4.21 -4.50 -21.88
N ARG A 104 -3.19 -4.49 -21.04
CA ARG A 104 -2.10 -5.46 -21.12
C ARG A 104 -2.59 -6.89 -20.88
N TYR A 105 -3.45 -7.09 -19.87
CA TYR A 105 -4.01 -8.41 -19.59
C TYR A 105 -4.88 -8.92 -20.74
N LEU A 106 -5.71 -8.05 -21.31
CA LEU A 106 -6.57 -8.42 -22.44
C LEU A 106 -5.74 -8.81 -23.68
N SER A 107 -4.67 -8.07 -23.95
CA SER A 107 -3.74 -8.39 -25.03
C SER A 107 -3.05 -9.73 -24.80
N LEU A 108 -2.60 -10.01 -23.57
CA LEU A 108 -1.99 -11.28 -23.21
C LEU A 108 -2.95 -12.44 -23.36
N LYS A 109 -4.23 -12.25 -22.98
CA LYS A 109 -5.24 -13.29 -23.08
C LYS A 109 -5.45 -13.78 -24.52
N GLU A 110 -5.33 -12.88 -25.49
CA GLU A 110 -5.48 -13.20 -26.91
C GLU A 110 -4.21 -13.75 -27.53
N SER A 111 -3.09 -13.77 -26.80
CA SER A 111 -1.79 -14.22 -27.32
C SER A 111 -1.49 -15.66 -26.90
N ASP A 112 -0.54 -16.28 -27.60
CA ASP A 112 -0.02 -17.61 -27.27
C ASP A 112 0.78 -17.61 -25.95
N LYS A 113 1.07 -16.42 -25.42
CA LYS A 113 1.88 -16.24 -24.20
C LYS A 113 1.03 -15.96 -22.97
N ALA A 114 -0.29 -16.16 -23.05
CA ALA A 114 -1.19 -15.90 -21.92
C ALA A 114 -0.81 -16.78 -20.73
N PRO A 115 -0.61 -16.17 -19.52
CA PRO A 115 -0.42 -16.97 -18.32
C PRO A 115 -1.65 -17.82 -18.03
N LYS A 116 -1.45 -18.97 -17.38
CA LYS A 116 -2.57 -19.86 -17.02
C LYS A 116 -3.61 -19.19 -16.12
N ASN A 117 -3.16 -18.21 -15.33
CA ASN A 117 -4.02 -17.49 -14.38
C ASN A 117 -4.52 -16.15 -14.92
N ILE A 118 -4.49 -15.94 -16.24
CA ILE A 118 -4.86 -14.63 -16.84
C ILE A 118 -6.28 -14.20 -16.45
N ASP A 119 -7.23 -15.12 -16.38
CA ASP A 119 -8.60 -14.79 -16.01
C ASP A 119 -8.69 -14.34 -14.54
N LEU A 120 -7.89 -14.91 -13.66
CA LEU A 120 -7.81 -14.48 -12.27
C LEU A 120 -7.19 -13.09 -12.14
N LEU A 121 -6.20 -12.77 -12.97
CA LEU A 121 -5.60 -11.44 -12.99
C LEU A 121 -6.60 -10.38 -13.43
N ILE A 122 -7.41 -10.68 -14.45
CA ILE A 122 -8.45 -9.78 -14.94
C ILE A 122 -9.53 -9.59 -13.88
N GLU A 123 -9.97 -10.67 -13.25
CA GLU A 123 -10.94 -10.62 -12.16
C GLU A 123 -10.43 -9.75 -11.00
N ASN A 124 -9.17 -9.94 -10.61
CA ASN A 124 -8.54 -9.12 -9.57
C ASN A 124 -8.51 -7.65 -9.94
N TYR A 125 -8.27 -7.32 -11.21
CA TYR A 125 -8.30 -5.94 -11.68
C TYR A 125 -9.65 -5.28 -11.39
N TYR A 126 -10.75 -5.96 -11.73
CA TYR A 126 -12.09 -5.43 -11.50
C TYR A 126 -12.43 -5.32 -10.01
N GLU A 127 -12.01 -6.27 -9.20
CA GLU A 127 -12.19 -6.17 -7.75
C GLU A 127 -11.43 -4.97 -7.18
N ALA A 128 -10.22 -4.73 -7.66
CA ALA A 128 -9.37 -3.64 -7.19
C ALA A 128 -9.99 -2.27 -7.46
N LEU A 129 -10.85 -2.14 -8.48
CA LEU A 129 -11.52 -0.87 -8.80
C LEU A 129 -12.37 -0.33 -7.64
N ASN A 130 -12.81 -1.19 -6.73
CA ASN A 130 -13.63 -0.81 -5.59
C ASN A 130 -12.79 -0.45 -4.35
N HIS A 131 -11.48 -0.42 -4.47
CA HIS A 131 -10.57 -0.15 -3.36
C HIS A 131 -9.64 1.03 -3.66
N PRO A 132 -9.24 1.80 -2.64
CA PRO A 132 -9.73 1.72 -1.26
C PRO A 132 -11.20 2.15 -1.16
N ASN A 133 -11.91 1.57 -0.20
CA ASN A 133 -13.32 1.90 0.07
C ASN A 133 -13.51 2.33 1.53
N GLU A 134 -14.76 2.59 1.93
CA GLU A 134 -15.06 3.02 3.28
C GLU A 134 -14.63 2.02 4.35
N GLU A 135 -14.78 0.72 4.06
CA GLU A 135 -14.34 -0.34 4.99
C GLU A 135 -12.83 -0.30 5.19
N ASP A 136 -12.07 -0.07 4.12
CA ASP A 136 -10.61 0.08 4.21
C ASP A 136 -10.24 1.26 5.10
N LEU A 137 -10.93 2.39 4.97
CA LEU A 137 -10.70 3.57 5.80
C LEU A 137 -11.07 3.32 7.26
N GLU A 138 -12.18 2.62 7.52
CA GLU A 138 -12.58 2.24 8.88
C GLU A 138 -11.53 1.35 9.53
N ASN A 139 -11.01 0.37 8.78
CA ASN A 139 -9.96 -0.53 9.27
C ASN A 139 -8.68 0.22 9.58
N LEU A 140 -8.30 1.17 8.74
CA LEU A 140 -7.13 2.03 8.97
C LEU A 140 -7.32 2.86 10.23
N GLY A 141 -8.49 3.48 10.39
CA GLY A 141 -8.82 4.29 11.57
C GLY A 141 -8.78 3.48 12.86
N ALA A 142 -9.36 2.27 12.84
CA ALA A 142 -9.36 1.38 14.01
C ALA A 142 -7.96 0.95 14.40
N LEU A 143 -7.11 0.63 13.42
CA LEU A 143 -5.73 0.24 13.66
C LEU A 143 -4.90 1.40 14.21
N ASN A 144 -5.08 2.59 13.64
CA ASN A 144 -4.42 3.80 14.12
C ASN A 144 -4.75 4.08 15.58
N ASN A 145 -6.01 3.95 15.97
CA ASN A 145 -6.46 4.16 17.34
C ASN A 145 -5.85 3.17 18.33
N ARG A 146 -5.51 1.96 17.88
CA ARG A 146 -4.87 0.95 18.75
C ARG A 146 -3.40 1.23 19.03
N VAL A 147 -2.68 1.85 18.08
CA VAL A 147 -1.25 2.09 18.24
C VAL A 147 -0.95 3.42 18.92
N LEU A 148 -1.94 4.26 19.05
CA LEU A 148 -1.86 5.51 19.81
C LEU A 148 -2.35 5.31 21.25
#